data_6f851b23fd1f83d2c75bdc351f51f2dc
#
_entry.id   6f851b23fd1f83d2c75bdc351f51f2dc
#
_cell.length_a   1.000
_cell.length_b   1.000
_cell.length_c   1.000
_cell.angle_alpha   90.00
_cell.angle_beta   90.00
_cell.angle_gamma   90.00
#
_symmetry.space_group_name_H-M   'P 1'
#
loop_
_entity.id
_entity.type
_entity.pdbx_description
1 polymer ?
#
loop_
_entity_poly.entity_id
_entity_poly.type
_entity_poly.pdbx_seq_one_letter_code
_entity_poly.pdbx_strand_id
1 'polypeptide(L)'
;LFLDGKQETMRVDTPRTQTVTLTGGDAATSLLTVKNVNTFSTVAAISLDGKPLRESASIVLFHLTDVSNSNIRFSNDQKTLLLNKGGLPLLVRRGRADVALALGHSFKITALNCDGVPKGEVTGRFENGTLSFQVRTDLFPGGIMVYHLTR
;
A
#
# COMPACT_ATOMS: atom_id res chain seq x y z
N LEU A 1 16.49 -3.83 6.28
CA LEU A 1 15.63 -4.90 5.77
C LEU A 1 15.49 -5.98 6.83
N PHE A 2 14.29 -6.33 7.16
CA PHE A 2 13.97 -7.41 8.10
C PHE A 2 13.00 -8.39 7.41
N LEU A 3 13.29 -9.70 7.51
CA LEU A 3 12.47 -10.79 6.98
C LEU A 3 12.09 -11.72 8.13
N ASP A 4 10.81 -11.98 8.30
CA ASP A 4 10.29 -12.95 9.25
C ASP A 4 9.54 -14.07 8.50
N GLY A 5 10.21 -15.21 8.33
CA GLY A 5 9.65 -16.35 7.62
C GLY A 5 8.53 -17.07 8.37
N LYS A 6 8.40 -16.88 9.69
CA LYS A 6 7.30 -17.47 10.49
C LYS A 6 6.02 -16.66 10.35
N GLN A 7 6.15 -15.33 10.25
CA GLN A 7 5.03 -14.42 10.08
C GLN A 7 4.78 -14.03 8.61
N GLU A 8 5.60 -14.53 7.68
CA GLU A 8 5.55 -14.18 6.26
C GLU A 8 5.55 -12.65 6.05
N THR A 9 6.38 -11.94 6.82
CA THR A 9 6.47 -10.48 6.76
C THR A 9 7.85 -10.01 6.32
N MET A 10 7.86 -8.97 5.48
CA MET A 10 9.06 -8.21 5.15
C MET A 10 8.89 -6.77 5.59
N ARG A 11 9.93 -6.18 6.17
CA ARG A 11 9.93 -4.78 6.60
C ARG A 11 11.18 -4.07 6.12
N VAL A 12 11.00 -2.84 5.65
CA VAL A 12 12.07 -1.89 5.40
C VAL A 12 11.82 -0.69 6.30
N ASP A 13 12.81 -0.34 7.10
CA ASP A 13 12.71 0.76 8.05
C ASP A 13 13.92 1.68 7.87
N THR A 14 13.70 2.81 7.22
CA THR A 14 14.70 3.86 7.01
C THR A 14 14.07 5.23 7.27
N PRO A 15 14.84 6.29 7.49
CA PRO A 15 14.27 7.62 7.72
C PRO A 15 13.38 8.13 6.58
N ARG A 16 13.63 7.71 5.32
CA ARG A 16 12.91 8.20 4.13
C ARG A 16 11.95 7.18 3.51
N THR A 17 12.05 5.91 3.92
CA THR A 17 11.21 4.84 3.37
C THR A 17 10.82 3.88 4.47
N GLN A 18 9.53 3.63 4.59
CA GLN A 18 8.95 2.65 5.49
C GLN A 18 8.10 1.68 4.67
N THR A 19 8.37 0.39 4.75
CA THR A 19 7.64 -0.62 3.98
C THR A 19 7.29 -1.81 4.84
N VAL A 20 6.10 -2.33 4.65
CA VAL A 20 5.62 -3.59 5.22
C VAL A 20 5.02 -4.43 4.11
N THR A 21 5.45 -5.68 3.97
CA THR A 21 4.80 -6.69 3.11
C THR A 21 4.33 -7.84 3.99
N LEU A 22 3.06 -8.24 3.83
CA LEU A 22 2.44 -9.31 4.63
C LEU A 22 1.29 -9.98 3.86
N THR A 23 0.95 -11.20 4.25
CA THR A 23 -0.15 -11.98 3.65
C THR A 23 -1.50 -11.72 4.32
N GLY A 24 -1.49 -11.15 5.52
CA GLY A 24 -2.67 -10.80 6.31
C GLY A 24 -2.29 -10.35 7.71
N GLY A 25 -3.24 -9.83 8.47
CA GLY A 25 -3.04 -9.39 9.85
C GLY A 25 -2.40 -8.02 9.96
N ASP A 26 -1.46 -7.87 10.91
CA ASP A 26 -0.89 -6.59 11.34
C ASP A 26 0.64 -6.63 11.30
N ALA A 27 1.25 -5.53 10.91
CA ALA A 27 2.69 -5.34 11.03
C ALA A 27 3.05 -3.85 11.15
N ALA A 28 4.25 -3.55 11.69
CA ALA A 28 4.70 -2.18 11.88
C ALA A 28 6.20 -2.02 11.69
N THR A 29 6.59 -0.82 11.32
CA THR A 29 7.95 -0.26 11.36
C THR A 29 8.00 0.86 12.40
N SER A 30 9.06 1.64 12.44
CA SER A 30 9.18 2.76 13.40
C SER A 30 8.15 3.87 13.20
N LEU A 31 7.68 4.10 11.96
CA LEU A 31 6.73 5.17 11.62
C LEU A 31 5.44 4.68 10.97
N LEU A 32 5.44 3.52 10.32
CA LEU A 32 4.30 2.96 9.61
C LEU A 32 3.73 1.78 10.38
N THR A 33 2.45 1.85 10.71
CA THR A 33 1.66 0.72 11.23
C THR A 33 0.61 0.35 10.21
N VAL A 34 0.51 -0.93 9.88
CA VAL A 34 -0.48 -1.48 8.95
C VAL A 34 -1.26 -2.55 9.67
N LYS A 35 -2.58 -2.46 9.68
CA LYS A 35 -3.49 -3.38 10.38
C LYS A 35 -4.62 -3.87 9.48
N ASN A 36 -5.25 -4.96 9.91
CA ASN A 36 -6.45 -5.51 9.27
C ASN A 36 -6.25 -5.80 7.77
N VAL A 37 -5.05 -6.22 7.40
CA VAL A 37 -4.74 -6.59 6.01
C VAL A 37 -5.51 -7.85 5.65
N ASN A 38 -6.32 -7.78 4.60
CA ASN A 38 -7.23 -8.87 4.20
C ASN A 38 -6.69 -9.76 3.07
N THR A 39 -5.58 -9.41 2.47
CA THR A 39 -4.91 -10.19 1.40
C THR A 39 -3.44 -9.80 1.32
N PHE A 40 -2.64 -10.61 0.62
CA PHE A 40 -1.24 -10.24 0.36
C PHE A 40 -1.14 -8.79 -0.11
N SER A 41 -0.35 -8.00 0.61
CA SER A 41 -0.18 -6.57 0.35
C SER A 41 1.21 -6.09 0.71
N THR A 42 1.69 -5.13 -0.06
CA THR A 42 2.82 -4.28 0.31
C THR A 42 2.31 -2.87 0.52
N VAL A 43 2.54 -2.33 1.71
CA VAL A 43 2.29 -0.91 2.02
C VAL A 43 3.63 -0.23 2.20
N ALA A 44 3.89 0.82 1.41
CA ALA A 44 5.15 1.54 1.43
C ALA A 44 4.92 3.05 1.46
N ALA A 45 5.52 3.75 2.42
CA ALA A 45 5.54 5.21 2.49
C ALA A 45 6.94 5.71 2.14
N ILE A 46 7.05 6.61 1.17
CA ILE A 46 8.30 7.10 0.60
C ILE A 46 8.26 8.62 0.50
N SER A 47 9.29 9.28 1.04
CA SER A 47 9.46 10.73 0.90
C SER A 47 9.83 11.09 -0.56
N LEU A 48 9.11 12.06 -1.13
CA LEU A 48 9.36 12.55 -2.49
C LEU A 48 10.31 13.77 -2.52
N ASP A 49 10.45 14.47 -1.42
CA ASP A 49 11.30 15.68 -1.30
C ASP A 49 12.71 15.39 -0.73
N GLY A 50 13.05 14.10 -0.58
CA GLY A 50 14.37 13.66 -0.12
C GLY A 50 14.64 13.85 1.37
N LYS A 51 13.70 14.39 2.14
CA LYS A 51 13.79 14.57 3.58
C LYS A 51 13.37 13.30 4.35
N PRO A 52 13.76 13.13 5.61
CA PRO A 52 13.13 12.13 6.47
C PRO A 52 11.60 12.27 6.47
N LEU A 53 10.86 11.16 6.54
CA LEU A 53 9.39 11.16 6.49
C LEU A 53 8.72 12.12 7.48
N ARG A 54 9.29 12.28 8.68
CA ARG A 54 8.78 13.23 9.69
C ARG A 54 8.91 14.71 9.29
N GLU A 55 9.85 15.03 8.41
CA GLU A 55 10.15 16.38 7.94
C GLU A 55 9.63 16.64 6.52
N SER A 56 9.24 15.58 5.82
CA SER A 56 8.77 15.66 4.43
C SER A 56 7.44 16.39 4.34
N ALA A 57 7.31 17.22 3.32
CA ALA A 57 6.04 17.86 2.95
C ALA A 57 5.30 17.11 1.83
N SER A 58 5.95 16.10 1.24
CA SER A 58 5.39 15.32 0.13
C SER A 58 5.80 13.86 0.25
N ILE A 59 4.81 13.00 0.47
CA ILE A 59 5.00 11.55 0.68
C ILE A 59 4.11 10.80 -0.30
N VAL A 60 4.64 9.80 -0.98
CA VAL A 60 3.83 8.83 -1.69
C VAL A 60 3.65 7.59 -0.83
N LEU A 61 2.41 7.12 -0.72
CA LEU A 61 2.10 5.83 -0.10
C LEU A 61 1.54 4.89 -1.16
N PHE A 62 2.16 3.74 -1.29
CA PHE A 62 1.71 2.63 -2.12
C PHE A 62 0.94 1.61 -1.29
N HIS A 63 -0.15 1.10 -1.82
CA HIS A 63 -0.85 -0.10 -1.36
C HIS A 63 -0.94 -1.07 -2.53
N LEU A 64 0.04 -1.94 -2.63
CA LEU A 64 0.18 -2.88 -3.74
C LEU A 64 -0.39 -4.24 -3.33
N THR A 65 -1.24 -4.79 -4.19
CA THR A 65 -1.77 -6.14 -4.07
C THR A 65 -1.36 -6.97 -5.28
N ASP A 66 -1.98 -8.11 -5.50
CA ASP A 66 -1.72 -8.96 -6.66
C ASP A 66 -2.38 -8.38 -7.92
N VAL A 67 -1.70 -8.50 -9.05
CA VAL A 67 -2.19 -8.12 -10.38
C VAL A 67 -2.09 -9.31 -11.31
N SER A 68 -3.13 -9.58 -12.07
CA SER A 68 -3.17 -10.70 -13.00
C SER A 68 -3.87 -10.35 -14.32
N ASN A 69 -3.59 -11.10 -15.36
CA ASN A 69 -4.34 -11.02 -16.61
C ASN A 69 -5.77 -11.56 -16.43
N SER A 70 -6.72 -10.98 -17.14
CA SER A 70 -8.06 -11.57 -17.30
C SER A 70 -7.96 -12.96 -17.92
N ASN A 71 -8.77 -13.91 -17.43
CA ASN A 71 -8.82 -15.29 -17.93
C ASN A 71 -7.50 -16.07 -17.84
N ILE A 72 -6.56 -15.64 -16.97
CA ILE A 72 -5.38 -16.44 -16.67
C ILE A 72 -5.82 -17.76 -16.01
N ARG A 73 -5.22 -18.89 -16.42
CA ARG A 73 -5.54 -20.20 -15.86
C ARG A 73 -4.27 -20.98 -15.55
N PHE A 74 -4.24 -21.56 -14.36
CA PHE A 74 -3.19 -22.46 -13.91
C PHE A 74 -3.76 -23.88 -13.71
N SER A 75 -2.87 -24.87 -13.66
CA SER A 75 -3.24 -26.28 -13.44
C SER A 75 -3.77 -26.55 -12.03
N ASN A 76 -3.35 -25.73 -11.05
CA ASN A 76 -3.68 -25.86 -9.64
C ASN A 76 -3.53 -24.51 -8.91
N ASP A 77 -3.94 -24.49 -7.65
CA ASP A 77 -3.86 -23.29 -6.79
C ASP A 77 -2.41 -22.86 -6.49
N GLN A 78 -1.44 -23.80 -6.54
CA GLN A 78 -0.02 -23.50 -6.37
C GLN A 78 0.60 -22.85 -7.61
N LYS A 79 -0.17 -22.67 -8.69
CA LYS A 79 0.25 -22.04 -9.95
C LYS A 79 1.48 -22.70 -10.60
N THR A 80 1.61 -24.00 -10.47
CA THR A 80 2.80 -24.75 -10.92
C THR A 80 2.93 -24.84 -12.44
N LEU A 81 1.82 -24.82 -13.17
CA LEU A 81 1.81 -24.85 -14.64
C LEU A 81 0.79 -23.84 -15.17
N LEU A 82 1.24 -22.97 -16.04
CA LEU A 82 0.38 -21.99 -16.73
C LEU A 82 -0.32 -22.67 -17.92
N LEU A 83 -1.66 -22.79 -17.85
CA LEU A 83 -2.48 -23.36 -18.92
C LEU A 83 -2.94 -22.32 -19.93
N ASN A 84 -3.23 -21.10 -19.47
CA ASN A 84 -3.62 -19.97 -20.30
C ASN A 84 -3.07 -18.69 -19.69
N LYS A 85 -2.31 -17.91 -20.44
CA LYS A 85 -1.75 -16.63 -19.99
C LYS A 85 -2.82 -15.54 -19.78
N GLY A 86 -4.04 -15.71 -20.34
CA GLY A 86 -5.06 -14.68 -20.34
C GLY A 86 -4.67 -13.46 -21.19
N GLY A 87 -5.28 -12.32 -20.92
CA GLY A 87 -5.06 -11.07 -21.63
C GLY A 87 -5.58 -9.85 -20.87
N LEU A 88 -5.73 -8.74 -21.57
CA LEU A 88 -6.32 -7.51 -21.04
C LEU A 88 -7.85 -7.65 -20.85
N PRO A 89 -8.46 -6.87 -19.95
CA PRO A 89 -7.80 -5.93 -19.03
C PRO A 89 -7.05 -6.63 -17.90
N LEU A 90 -6.08 -5.92 -17.31
CA LEU A 90 -5.45 -6.38 -16.07
C LEU A 90 -6.46 -6.29 -14.92
N LEU A 91 -6.42 -7.29 -14.05
CA LEU A 91 -7.25 -7.36 -12.85
C LEU A 91 -6.38 -7.10 -11.62
N VAL A 92 -6.76 -6.12 -10.82
CA VAL A 92 -6.14 -5.84 -9.52
C VAL A 92 -6.93 -6.57 -8.44
N ARG A 93 -6.24 -7.32 -7.57
CA ARG A 93 -6.87 -7.98 -6.42
C ARG A 93 -7.42 -6.92 -5.46
N ARG A 94 -8.66 -7.11 -5.04
CA ARG A 94 -9.26 -6.25 -4.01
C ARG A 94 -8.54 -6.44 -2.69
N GLY A 95 -7.96 -5.36 -2.18
CA GLY A 95 -7.28 -5.32 -0.90
C GLY A 95 -7.70 -4.10 -0.09
N ARG A 96 -7.62 -4.25 1.24
CA ARG A 96 -7.81 -3.17 2.19
C ARG A 96 -6.85 -3.34 3.37
N ALA A 97 -6.46 -2.22 3.93
CA ALA A 97 -5.70 -2.16 5.18
C ALA A 97 -5.97 -0.84 5.90
N ASP A 98 -5.83 -0.82 7.21
CA ASP A 98 -5.81 0.39 8.00
C ASP A 98 -4.35 0.81 8.19
N VAL A 99 -4.03 2.04 7.79
CA VAL A 99 -2.68 2.60 7.82
C VAL A 99 -2.61 3.71 8.85
N ALA A 100 -1.54 3.71 9.64
CA ALA A 100 -1.21 4.79 10.56
C ALA A 100 0.26 5.20 10.37
N LEU A 101 0.49 6.51 10.22
CA LEU A 101 1.80 7.11 10.03
C LEU A 101 2.10 8.11 11.14
N ALA A 102 3.14 7.85 11.95
CA ALA A 102 3.57 8.69 13.07
C ALA A 102 4.48 9.83 12.58
N LEU A 103 3.91 10.77 11.83
CA LEU A 103 4.65 11.84 11.13
C LEU A 103 4.76 13.14 11.92
N GLY A 104 3.94 13.33 12.97
CA GLY A 104 3.91 14.57 13.76
C GLY A 104 3.08 15.70 13.14
N HIS A 105 2.61 15.56 11.90
CA HIS A 105 1.85 16.57 11.16
C HIS A 105 0.67 15.93 10.43
N SER A 106 -0.38 16.74 10.17
CA SER A 106 -1.49 16.35 9.30
C SER A 106 -1.10 16.53 7.83
N PHE A 107 -1.74 15.73 6.98
CA PHE A 107 -1.56 15.75 5.53
C PHE A 107 -2.91 15.68 4.84
N LYS A 108 -3.01 16.36 3.70
CA LYS A 108 -4.05 16.10 2.71
C LYS A 108 -3.71 14.81 1.97
N ILE A 109 -4.66 13.90 1.81
CA ILE A 109 -4.46 12.61 1.16
C ILE A 109 -5.23 12.61 -0.16
N THR A 110 -4.54 12.41 -1.27
CA THR A 110 -5.13 12.32 -2.60
C THR A 110 -4.87 10.94 -3.18
N ALA A 111 -5.93 10.21 -3.53
CA ALA A 111 -5.83 8.95 -4.25
C ALA A 111 -5.49 9.21 -5.72
N LEU A 112 -4.51 8.48 -6.25
CA LEU A 112 -4.07 8.58 -7.64
C LEU A 112 -4.31 7.25 -8.37
N ASN A 113 -4.56 7.31 -9.67
CA ASN A 113 -4.44 6.12 -10.51
C ASN A 113 -2.96 5.77 -10.78
N CYS A 114 -2.72 4.67 -11.49
CA CYS A 114 -1.35 4.24 -11.81
C CYS A 114 -0.59 5.21 -12.74
N ASP A 115 -1.30 6.11 -13.44
CA ASP A 115 -0.70 7.16 -14.29
C ASP A 115 -0.40 8.44 -13.48
N GLY A 116 -0.65 8.45 -12.18
CA GLY A 116 -0.45 9.60 -11.30
C GLY A 116 -1.57 10.65 -11.36
N VAL A 117 -2.67 10.37 -12.06
CA VAL A 117 -3.80 11.31 -12.16
C VAL A 117 -4.68 11.23 -10.89
N PRO A 118 -4.99 12.38 -10.26
CA PRO A 118 -5.87 12.43 -9.09
C PRO A 118 -7.27 11.87 -9.39
N LYS A 119 -7.76 11.02 -8.48
CA LYS A 119 -9.11 10.44 -8.54
C LYS A 119 -10.05 11.00 -7.47
N GLY A 120 -9.51 11.42 -6.35
CA GLY A 120 -10.28 12.00 -5.26
C GLY A 120 -9.49 12.14 -3.98
N GLU A 121 -10.06 12.83 -3.01
CA GLU A 121 -9.50 12.97 -1.69
C GLU A 121 -9.92 11.81 -0.78
N VAL A 122 -9.03 11.44 0.12
CA VAL A 122 -9.27 10.39 1.13
C VAL A 122 -9.29 11.05 2.51
N THR A 123 -10.34 10.78 3.28
CA THR A 123 -10.43 11.30 4.64
C THR A 123 -9.45 10.55 5.55
N GLY A 124 -8.55 11.28 6.16
CA GLY A 124 -7.68 10.82 7.23
C GLY A 124 -8.05 11.46 8.57
N ARG A 125 -7.73 10.77 9.66
CA ARG A 125 -7.84 11.27 11.04
C ARG A 125 -6.44 11.53 11.56
N PHE A 126 -6.20 12.74 12.05
CA PHE A 126 -4.93 13.11 12.67
C PHE A 126 -5.10 13.31 14.16
N GLU A 127 -4.43 12.49 14.97
CA GLU A 127 -4.47 12.54 16.42
C GLU A 127 -3.13 12.16 17.02
N ASN A 128 -2.70 12.86 18.06
CA ASN A 128 -1.48 12.58 18.80
C ASN A 128 -0.24 12.38 17.91
N GLY A 129 -0.11 13.20 16.86
CA GLY A 129 1.00 13.14 15.92
C GLY A 129 0.93 11.99 14.89
N THR A 130 -0.18 11.25 14.84
CA THR A 130 -0.39 10.12 13.95
C THR A 130 -1.52 10.40 12.97
N LEU A 131 -1.24 10.23 11.69
CA LEU A 131 -2.23 10.26 10.62
C LEU A 131 -2.71 8.84 10.34
N SER A 132 -4.01 8.61 10.44
CA SER A 132 -4.64 7.29 10.22
C SER A 132 -5.70 7.38 9.13
N PHE A 133 -5.71 6.41 8.21
CA PHE A 133 -6.71 6.28 7.15
C PHE A 133 -6.75 4.85 6.62
N GLN A 134 -7.81 4.53 5.89
CA GLN A 134 -7.94 3.23 5.25
C GLN A 134 -7.49 3.30 3.79
N VAL A 135 -6.66 2.36 3.38
CA VAL A 135 -6.29 2.14 1.97
C VAL A 135 -7.12 1.01 1.39
N ARG A 136 -7.59 1.21 0.16
CA ARG A 136 -8.42 0.23 -0.56
C ARG A 136 -8.12 0.30 -2.06
N THR A 137 -7.93 -0.85 -2.70
CA THR A 137 -7.72 -0.90 -4.15
C THR A 137 -8.99 -0.62 -4.95
N ASP A 138 -10.18 -0.78 -4.36
CA ASP A 138 -11.49 -0.54 -4.99
C ASP A 138 -12.15 0.79 -4.59
N LEU A 139 -11.37 1.74 -4.04
CA LEU A 139 -11.91 3.02 -3.54
C LEU A 139 -12.52 3.89 -4.65
N PHE A 140 -11.94 3.86 -5.84
CA PHE A 140 -12.41 4.57 -7.03
C PHE A 140 -12.40 3.66 -8.25
N PRO A 141 -13.22 3.93 -9.28
CA PRO A 141 -13.18 3.18 -10.54
C PRO A 141 -11.79 3.15 -11.17
N GLY A 142 -11.40 1.99 -11.69
CA GLY A 142 -10.08 1.75 -12.29
C GLY A 142 -9.01 1.28 -11.31
N GLY A 143 -9.34 1.19 -10.03
CA GLY A 143 -8.41 0.72 -8.99
C GLY A 143 -7.47 1.82 -8.47
N ILE A 144 -7.17 1.77 -7.18
CA ILE A 144 -6.26 2.71 -6.50
C ILE A 144 -5.19 1.93 -5.77
N MET A 145 -3.93 2.21 -6.10
CA MET A 145 -2.78 1.65 -5.41
C MET A 145 -1.80 2.73 -4.93
N VAL A 146 -2.09 3.99 -5.23
CA VAL A 146 -1.20 5.12 -4.94
C VAL A 146 -1.96 6.22 -4.20
N TYR A 147 -1.36 6.73 -3.15
CA TYR A 147 -1.87 7.86 -2.36
C TYR A 147 -0.77 8.90 -2.23
N HIS A 148 -1.06 10.14 -2.59
CA HIS A 148 -0.15 11.26 -2.41
C HIS A 148 -0.57 12.05 -1.17
N LEU A 149 0.34 12.17 -0.23
CA LEU A 149 0.18 12.93 1.00
C LEU A 149 0.95 14.25 0.85
N THR A 150 0.25 15.36 0.98
CA THR A 150 0.83 16.72 0.89
C THR A 150 0.50 17.53 2.12
N ARG A 151 1.47 18.35 2.53
CA ARG A 151 1.34 19.25 3.68
C ARG A 151 1.29 20.71 3.21
#